data_5e7eb847ecd865a3a1b8bf7632f07fca
#
_entry.id   5e7eb847ecd865a3a1b8bf7632f07fca
#
_cell.length_a   1.000
_cell.length_b   1.000
_cell.length_c   1.000
_cell.angle_alpha   90.00
_cell.angle_beta   90.00
_cell.angle_gamma   90.00
#
_symmetry.space_group_name_H-M   'P 1'
#
loop_
_entity.id
_entity.type
_entity.pdbx_description
1 polymer ?
#
loop_
_entity_poly.entity_id
_entity_poly.type
_entity_poly.pdbx_seq_one_letter_code
_entity_poly.pdbx_strand_id
1 'polypeptide(L)'
;TEMIDRQQIRELVPTLNLDPGHLPVIAGLWHIDGATARHDAVAWGYAKQAAKRGVEIHQLTEVQELVIENGTITAVKTNRGTIKCGCAVQAVAGMSSQLMKKAGIRSPIQTFPLQAMVTQPFKPFLDPLVSSSALHCYVQQTSRGEVVFGGGSDPYPLFNTRSTLDLKESLLAHAIEMFPFLANAKLMRQWAGITDMTPDYSPIMGLSPVRNYYLDAGWGTWGFKATPICGKTMAALVASGGKVPELIKPFGLERFSTFQQVNEMGATAASH
;
A
#
# COMPACT_ATOMS: atom_id res chain seq x y z
N THR A 1 -11.96 10.84 -15.14
CA THR A 1 -11.05 11.87 -14.57
C THR A 1 -11.12 13.09 -15.45
N GLU A 2 -11.33 14.25 -14.88
CA GLU A 2 -11.49 15.53 -15.55
C GLU A 2 -10.47 16.54 -15.00
N MET A 3 -9.96 17.41 -15.87
CA MET A 3 -9.18 18.57 -15.43
C MET A 3 -10.15 19.64 -14.99
N ILE A 4 -9.97 20.16 -13.79
CA ILE A 4 -10.78 21.23 -13.21
C ILE A 4 -9.92 22.46 -12.90
N ASP A 5 -10.51 23.63 -13.08
CA ASP A 5 -9.86 24.91 -12.79
C ASP A 5 -9.98 25.32 -11.31
N ARG A 6 -9.33 26.42 -10.97
CA ARG A 6 -9.33 26.96 -9.59
C ARG A 6 -10.72 27.32 -9.07
N GLN A 7 -11.63 27.78 -9.95
CA GLN A 7 -12.99 28.12 -9.54
C GLN A 7 -13.77 26.86 -9.17
N GLN A 8 -13.69 25.83 -10.00
CA GLN A 8 -14.29 24.54 -9.74
C GLN A 8 -13.73 23.87 -8.48
N ILE A 9 -12.41 23.98 -8.25
CA ILE A 9 -11.79 23.47 -7.01
C ILE A 9 -12.37 24.22 -5.80
N ARG A 10 -12.54 25.54 -5.87
CA ARG A 10 -13.10 26.34 -4.77
C ARG A 10 -14.56 25.99 -4.48
N GLU A 11 -15.33 25.63 -5.50
CA GLU A 11 -16.70 25.16 -5.33
C GLU A 11 -16.77 23.78 -4.67
N LEU A 12 -15.88 22.87 -5.05
CA LEU A 12 -15.81 21.51 -4.50
C LEU A 12 -15.21 21.46 -3.08
N VAL A 13 -14.20 22.29 -2.83
CA VAL A 13 -13.45 22.30 -1.56
C VAL A 13 -13.21 23.75 -1.12
N PRO A 14 -14.25 24.44 -0.60
CA PRO A 14 -14.15 25.86 -0.25
C PRO A 14 -13.10 26.21 0.80
N THR A 15 -12.71 25.22 1.61
CA THR A 15 -11.75 25.39 2.72
C THR A 15 -10.29 25.16 2.28
N LEU A 16 -10.06 24.70 1.04
CA LEU A 16 -8.72 24.49 0.53
C LEU A 16 -8.02 25.82 0.27
N ASN A 17 -6.81 25.95 0.75
CA ASN A 17 -5.95 27.09 0.44
C ASN A 17 -5.39 26.92 -0.98
N LEU A 18 -5.82 27.76 -1.91
CA LEU A 18 -5.38 27.71 -3.30
C LEU A 18 -4.09 28.52 -3.57
N ASP A 19 -3.67 29.32 -2.60
CA ASP A 19 -2.49 30.18 -2.72
C ASP A 19 -1.53 29.95 -1.53
N PRO A 20 -1.04 28.69 -1.33
CA PRO A 20 -0.07 28.40 -0.30
C PRO A 20 1.30 28.95 -0.69
N GLY A 21 1.58 30.19 -0.28
CA GLY A 21 2.89 30.82 -0.43
C GLY A 21 3.52 30.70 -1.82
N HIS A 22 4.47 29.79 -1.94
CA HIS A 22 5.27 29.59 -3.17
C HIS A 22 4.77 28.47 -4.12
N LEU A 23 3.72 27.76 -3.75
CA LEU A 23 3.16 26.64 -4.53
C LEU A 23 1.66 26.84 -4.81
N PRO A 24 1.25 27.86 -5.60
CA PRO A 24 -0.15 28.10 -5.87
C PRO A 24 -0.77 26.93 -6.65
N VAL A 25 -1.98 26.56 -6.27
CA VAL A 25 -2.76 25.55 -6.98
C VAL A 25 -3.25 26.15 -8.31
N ILE A 26 -2.83 25.60 -9.43
CA ILE A 26 -3.19 26.09 -10.78
C ILE A 26 -4.38 25.34 -11.38
N ALA A 27 -4.50 24.03 -11.12
CA ALA A 27 -5.58 23.17 -11.59
C ALA A 27 -5.67 21.93 -10.71
N GLY A 28 -6.71 21.13 -10.90
CA GLY A 28 -6.88 19.84 -10.25
C GLY A 28 -7.29 18.75 -11.22
N LEU A 29 -7.03 17.50 -10.83
CA LEU A 29 -7.59 16.33 -11.49
C LEU A 29 -8.74 15.81 -10.62
N TRP A 30 -9.95 15.93 -11.12
CA TRP A 30 -11.15 15.43 -10.46
C TRP A 30 -11.50 14.03 -10.95
N HIS A 31 -11.56 13.07 -10.04
CA HIS A 31 -11.97 11.70 -10.32
C HIS A 31 -13.33 11.44 -9.69
N ILE A 32 -14.38 11.65 -10.46
CA ILE A 32 -15.77 11.62 -9.99
C ILE A 32 -16.18 10.25 -9.41
N ASP A 33 -15.66 9.17 -9.97
CA ASP A 33 -15.92 7.80 -9.50
C ASP A 33 -14.96 7.36 -8.38
N GLY A 34 -14.10 8.26 -7.91
CA GLY A 34 -13.20 8.02 -6.79
C GLY A 34 -13.98 7.83 -5.49
N ALA A 35 -13.45 6.98 -4.61
CA ALA A 35 -14.07 6.73 -3.33
C ALA A 35 -13.03 6.45 -2.25
N THR A 36 -13.38 6.72 -1.00
CA THR A 36 -12.65 6.26 0.17
C THR A 36 -13.31 4.99 0.72
N ALA A 37 -12.51 4.04 1.15
CA ALA A 37 -13.00 2.78 1.69
C ALA A 37 -12.48 2.57 3.12
N ARG A 38 -13.32 1.96 3.95
CA ARG A 38 -12.87 1.47 5.25
C ARG A 38 -12.07 0.18 5.06
N HIS A 39 -10.75 0.32 5.06
CA HIS A 39 -9.81 -0.77 4.79
C HIS A 39 -9.97 -1.97 5.73
N ASP A 40 -10.25 -1.72 7.00
CA ASP A 40 -10.55 -2.76 8.01
C ASP A 40 -11.79 -3.57 7.65
N ALA A 41 -12.88 -2.90 7.26
CA ALA A 41 -14.12 -3.56 6.86
C ALA A 41 -13.94 -4.41 5.58
N VAL A 42 -13.12 -3.92 4.63
CA VAL A 42 -12.77 -4.67 3.41
C VAL A 42 -11.97 -5.94 3.78
N ALA A 43 -10.93 -5.81 4.60
CA ALA A 43 -10.13 -6.95 5.05
C ALA A 43 -10.97 -8.00 5.79
N TRP A 44 -11.81 -7.57 6.74
CA TRP A 44 -12.73 -8.45 7.45
C TRP A 44 -13.78 -9.07 6.52
N GLY A 45 -14.24 -8.33 5.53
CA GLY A 45 -15.17 -8.84 4.51
C GLY A 45 -14.58 -10.02 3.74
N TYR A 46 -13.35 -9.88 3.24
CA TYR A 46 -12.62 -10.97 2.57
C TYR A 46 -12.37 -12.14 3.50
N ALA A 47 -11.87 -11.91 4.71
CA ALA A 47 -11.61 -12.96 5.68
C ALA A 47 -12.87 -13.75 6.02
N LYS A 48 -14.00 -13.07 6.28
CA LYS A 48 -15.30 -13.71 6.56
C LYS A 48 -15.77 -14.58 5.39
N GLN A 49 -15.64 -14.09 4.16
CA GLN A 49 -16.04 -14.86 2.98
C GLN A 49 -15.10 -16.03 2.68
N ALA A 50 -13.82 -15.90 2.95
CA ALA A 50 -12.85 -16.99 2.85
C ALA A 50 -13.18 -18.09 3.89
N ALA A 51 -13.36 -17.72 5.14
CA ALA A 51 -13.71 -18.67 6.20
C ALA A 51 -15.01 -19.44 5.91
N LYS A 52 -16.05 -18.75 5.36
CA LYS A 52 -17.30 -19.43 4.92
C LYS A 52 -17.07 -20.48 3.82
N ARG A 53 -15.98 -20.41 3.10
CA ARG A 53 -15.57 -21.35 2.04
C ARG A 53 -14.57 -22.41 2.52
N GLY A 54 -14.37 -22.50 3.83
CA GLY A 54 -13.50 -23.50 4.45
C GLY A 54 -12.03 -23.08 4.56
N VAL A 55 -11.68 -21.83 4.30
CA VAL A 55 -10.32 -21.33 4.52
C VAL A 55 -10.09 -21.16 6.03
N GLU A 56 -9.03 -21.78 6.53
CA GLU A 56 -8.58 -21.63 7.90
C GLU A 56 -7.71 -20.36 8.04
N ILE A 57 -8.04 -19.51 9.00
CA ILE A 57 -7.32 -18.28 9.28
C ILE A 57 -6.66 -18.38 10.65
N HIS A 58 -5.35 -18.51 10.69
CA HIS A 58 -4.56 -18.64 11.89
C HIS A 58 -3.95 -17.28 12.28
N GLN A 59 -4.64 -16.53 13.10
CA GLN A 59 -4.14 -15.27 13.67
C GLN A 59 -2.99 -15.53 14.66
N LEU A 60 -2.13 -14.53 14.87
CA LEU A 60 -0.98 -14.60 15.78
C LEU A 60 -0.07 -15.82 15.49
N THR A 61 0.03 -16.16 14.19
CA THR A 61 0.82 -17.30 13.71
C THR A 61 1.87 -16.78 12.73
N GLU A 62 3.09 -16.66 13.24
CA GLU A 62 4.23 -16.13 12.48
C GLU A 62 4.98 -17.23 11.76
N VAL A 63 5.24 -17.04 10.46
CA VAL A 63 6.10 -17.92 9.67
C VAL A 63 7.56 -17.66 10.01
N GLN A 64 8.20 -18.64 10.61
CA GLN A 64 9.60 -18.57 11.05
C GLN A 64 10.57 -19.12 10.00
N GLU A 65 10.17 -20.18 9.27
CA GLU A 65 11.02 -20.86 8.29
C GLU A 65 10.16 -21.41 7.14
N LEU A 66 10.75 -21.45 5.95
CA LEU A 66 10.21 -22.14 4.78
C LEU A 66 10.96 -23.44 4.59
N VAL A 67 10.26 -24.57 4.62
CA VAL A 67 10.86 -25.91 4.41
C VAL A 67 10.92 -26.17 2.93
N ILE A 68 12.14 -26.21 2.38
CA ILE A 68 12.40 -26.39 0.96
C ILE A 68 13.21 -27.67 0.78
N GLU A 69 12.65 -28.63 0.09
CA GLU A 69 13.30 -29.93 -0.20
C GLU A 69 13.44 -30.09 -1.71
N ASN A 70 14.65 -30.36 -2.17
CA ASN A 70 14.96 -30.51 -3.60
C ASN A 70 14.45 -29.33 -4.47
N GLY A 71 14.54 -28.09 -3.92
CA GLY A 71 14.11 -26.88 -4.61
C GLY A 71 12.59 -26.70 -4.68
N THR A 72 11.82 -27.40 -3.88
CA THR A 72 10.35 -27.31 -3.80
C THR A 72 9.93 -26.99 -2.37
N ILE A 73 8.98 -26.09 -2.19
CA ILE A 73 8.40 -25.87 -0.86
C ILE A 73 7.52 -27.05 -0.47
N THR A 74 7.68 -27.54 0.77
CA THR A 74 6.95 -28.69 1.30
C THR A 74 6.20 -28.39 2.59
N ALA A 75 6.65 -27.36 3.33
CA ALA A 75 6.00 -26.91 4.55
C ALA A 75 6.42 -25.50 4.94
N VAL A 76 5.69 -24.91 5.86
CA VAL A 76 6.07 -23.69 6.59
C VAL A 76 6.14 -23.99 8.08
N LYS A 77 7.22 -23.56 8.75
CA LYS A 77 7.33 -23.62 10.21
C LYS A 77 6.85 -22.31 10.80
N THR A 78 6.01 -22.41 11.78
CA THR A 78 5.44 -21.27 12.49
C THR A 78 5.77 -21.34 13.98
N ASN A 79 5.53 -20.25 14.71
CA ASN A 79 5.60 -20.24 16.18
C ASN A 79 4.59 -21.18 16.86
N ARG A 80 3.67 -21.79 16.11
CA ARG A 80 2.62 -22.70 16.58
C ARG A 80 2.73 -24.12 16.03
N GLY A 81 3.78 -24.40 15.25
CA GLY A 81 4.00 -25.72 14.66
C GLY A 81 4.26 -25.66 13.17
N THR A 82 4.39 -26.80 12.56
CA THR A 82 4.69 -26.94 11.13
C THR A 82 3.43 -27.27 10.34
N ILE A 83 3.19 -26.51 9.29
CA ILE A 83 2.08 -26.71 8.34
C ILE A 83 2.65 -27.27 7.04
N LYS A 84 2.32 -28.51 6.70
CA LYS A 84 2.67 -29.11 5.40
C LYS A 84 1.79 -28.52 4.32
N CYS A 85 2.37 -28.25 3.15
CA CYS A 85 1.64 -27.67 2.03
C CYS A 85 2.14 -28.21 0.69
N GLY A 86 1.25 -28.29 -0.30
CA GLY A 86 1.59 -28.60 -1.68
C GLY A 86 2.12 -27.38 -2.44
N CYS A 87 1.72 -26.18 -2.01
CA CYS A 87 2.24 -24.91 -2.49
C CYS A 87 2.06 -23.83 -1.43
N ALA A 88 2.77 -22.70 -1.56
CA ALA A 88 2.61 -21.54 -0.71
C ALA A 88 2.61 -20.25 -1.55
N VAL A 89 1.84 -19.27 -1.11
CA VAL A 89 1.83 -17.93 -1.68
C VAL A 89 2.31 -16.94 -0.61
N GLN A 90 3.30 -16.16 -0.93
CA GLN A 90 3.75 -15.05 -0.10
C GLN A 90 2.96 -13.80 -0.44
N ALA A 91 2.24 -13.25 0.54
CA ALA A 91 1.52 -11.97 0.45
C ALA A 91 1.66 -11.23 1.79
N VAL A 92 2.89 -10.80 2.12
CA VAL A 92 3.27 -10.29 3.45
C VAL A 92 3.76 -8.84 3.42
N ALA A 93 3.44 -8.11 2.35
CA ALA A 93 3.72 -6.69 2.18
C ALA A 93 5.14 -6.29 2.63
N GLY A 94 5.29 -5.32 3.51
CA GLY A 94 6.59 -4.81 3.96
C GLY A 94 7.56 -5.85 4.55
N MET A 95 7.10 -7.06 4.88
CA MET A 95 7.98 -8.16 5.31
C MET A 95 8.43 -9.06 4.16
N SER A 96 8.08 -8.73 2.92
CA SER A 96 8.32 -9.58 1.75
C SER A 96 9.80 -9.90 1.53
N SER A 97 10.70 -8.92 1.63
CA SER A 97 12.14 -9.14 1.46
C SER A 97 12.72 -10.08 2.54
N GLN A 98 12.20 -10.01 3.77
CA GLN A 98 12.64 -10.87 4.86
C GLN A 98 12.22 -12.33 4.64
N LEU A 99 11.00 -12.56 4.14
CA LEU A 99 10.52 -13.90 3.87
C LEU A 99 11.20 -14.50 2.62
N MET A 100 11.43 -13.69 1.58
CA MET A 100 12.21 -14.11 0.40
C MET A 100 13.64 -14.52 0.80
N LYS A 101 14.28 -13.79 1.70
CA LYS A 101 15.61 -14.14 2.23
C LYS A 101 15.61 -15.51 2.90
N LYS A 102 14.55 -15.88 3.64
CA LYS A 102 14.40 -17.21 4.25
C LYS A 102 14.29 -18.33 3.20
N ALA A 103 13.82 -18.03 2.00
CA ALA A 103 13.77 -18.93 0.87
C ALA A 103 15.07 -18.94 0.03
N GLY A 104 16.10 -18.19 0.43
CA GLY A 104 17.32 -18.03 -0.36
C GLY A 104 17.15 -17.16 -1.62
N ILE A 105 16.07 -16.41 -1.71
CA ILE A 105 15.74 -15.55 -2.86
C ILE A 105 16.26 -14.15 -2.62
N ARG A 106 17.05 -13.62 -3.57
CA ARG A 106 17.46 -12.22 -3.56
C ARG A 106 16.26 -11.34 -3.91
N SER A 107 15.92 -10.44 -3.01
CA SER A 107 14.79 -9.52 -3.19
C SER A 107 15.28 -8.14 -3.63
N PRO A 108 14.66 -7.52 -4.66
CA PRO A 108 14.88 -6.12 -4.99
C PRO A 108 14.09 -5.15 -4.10
N ILE A 109 13.18 -5.67 -3.27
CA ILE A 109 12.26 -4.89 -2.45
C ILE A 109 12.99 -4.19 -1.31
N GLN A 110 12.73 -2.89 -1.16
CA GLN A 110 13.08 -2.10 0.01
C GLN A 110 11.81 -1.77 0.81
N THR A 111 11.95 -1.74 2.14
CA THR A 111 10.82 -1.50 3.04
C THR A 111 10.92 -0.12 3.65
N PHE A 112 9.85 0.68 3.51
CA PHE A 112 9.78 2.04 4.05
C PHE A 112 8.57 2.21 4.96
N PRO A 113 8.67 2.93 6.09
CA PRO A 113 7.55 3.26 6.95
C PRO A 113 6.77 4.44 6.36
N LEU A 114 5.53 4.17 5.92
CA LEU A 114 4.56 5.20 5.55
C LEU A 114 3.82 5.67 6.80
N GLN A 115 3.65 6.99 6.95
CA GLN A 115 3.05 7.56 8.14
C GLN A 115 1.76 8.30 7.84
N ALA A 116 0.84 8.24 8.79
CA ALA A 116 -0.41 8.98 8.74
C ALA A 116 -0.81 9.45 10.15
N MET A 117 -1.70 10.42 10.18
CA MET A 117 -2.17 11.07 11.40
C MET A 117 -3.68 11.26 11.35
N VAL A 118 -4.28 11.39 12.53
CA VAL A 118 -5.71 11.68 12.68
C VAL A 118 -5.93 12.76 13.75
N THR A 119 -6.82 13.69 13.43
CA THR A 119 -7.23 14.78 14.34
C THR A 119 -8.45 14.38 15.18
N GLN A 120 -8.83 15.28 16.10
CA GLN A 120 -10.16 15.28 16.67
C GLN A 120 -11.23 15.43 15.57
N PRO A 121 -12.50 15.03 15.82
CA PRO A 121 -13.57 15.21 14.84
C PRO A 121 -13.95 16.68 14.68
N PHE A 122 -14.29 17.05 13.45
CA PHE A 122 -14.86 18.32 13.04
C PHE A 122 -16.28 18.13 12.49
N LYS A 123 -17.03 19.21 12.37
CA LYS A 123 -18.24 19.21 11.53
C LYS A 123 -17.86 18.89 10.08
N PRO A 124 -18.73 18.29 9.27
CA PRO A 124 -18.47 18.01 7.87
C PRO A 124 -18.03 19.28 7.12
N PHE A 125 -16.88 19.22 6.44
CA PHE A 125 -16.35 20.32 5.63
C PHE A 125 -15.62 19.83 4.37
N LEU A 126 -15.30 18.53 4.29
CA LEU A 126 -14.50 17.96 3.22
C LEU A 126 -15.14 16.64 2.78
N ASP A 127 -15.81 16.67 1.63
CA ASP A 127 -16.42 15.47 1.04
C ASP A 127 -15.38 14.64 0.24
N PRO A 128 -14.63 15.23 -0.72
CA PRO A 128 -13.62 14.46 -1.45
C PRO A 128 -12.32 14.30 -0.64
N LEU A 129 -11.57 13.25 -0.94
CA LEU A 129 -10.15 13.21 -0.60
C LEU A 129 -9.40 14.23 -1.47
N VAL A 130 -8.57 15.06 -0.86
CA VAL A 130 -7.68 15.99 -1.56
C VAL A 130 -6.23 15.51 -1.41
N SER A 131 -5.51 15.45 -2.52
CA SER A 131 -4.08 15.09 -2.52
C SER A 131 -3.28 16.14 -3.28
N SER A 132 -2.18 16.58 -2.71
CA SER A 132 -1.18 17.44 -3.34
C SER A 132 0.07 16.64 -3.67
N SER A 133 0.38 16.48 -4.97
CA SER A 133 1.63 15.85 -5.39
C SER A 133 2.85 16.69 -5.04
N ALA A 134 2.72 18.01 -5.07
CA ALA A 134 3.82 18.93 -4.74
C ALA A 134 4.20 18.89 -3.26
N LEU A 135 3.18 18.74 -2.37
CA LEU A 135 3.38 18.66 -0.93
C LEU A 135 3.50 17.21 -0.42
N HIS A 136 3.34 16.22 -1.29
CA HIS A 136 3.31 14.80 -0.91
C HIS A 136 2.39 14.52 0.29
N CYS A 137 1.21 15.15 0.28
CA CYS A 137 0.24 15.08 1.37
C CYS A 137 -1.16 14.86 0.84
N TYR A 138 -1.89 13.94 1.44
CA TYR A 138 -3.33 13.80 1.24
C TYR A 138 -4.08 14.16 2.52
N VAL A 139 -5.28 14.70 2.36
CA VAL A 139 -6.20 15.03 3.45
C VAL A 139 -7.58 14.50 3.10
N GLN A 140 -8.19 13.80 4.05
CA GLN A 140 -9.57 13.32 3.92
C GLN A 140 -10.31 13.46 5.24
N GLN A 141 -11.61 13.70 5.19
CA GLN A 141 -12.46 13.66 6.37
C GLN A 141 -13.20 12.32 6.42
N THR A 142 -13.22 11.69 7.60
CA THR A 142 -13.97 10.45 7.82
C THR A 142 -15.45 10.74 8.01
N SER A 143 -16.32 9.73 7.86
CA SER A 143 -17.74 9.86 8.14
C SER A 143 -18.07 10.20 9.61
N ARG A 144 -17.10 10.08 10.53
CA ARG A 144 -17.25 10.46 11.94
C ARG A 144 -16.70 11.84 12.23
N GLY A 145 -16.13 12.52 11.23
CA GLY A 145 -15.64 13.88 11.30
C GLY A 145 -14.14 14.03 11.52
N GLU A 146 -13.40 12.97 11.90
CA GLU A 146 -11.95 13.07 12.04
C GLU A 146 -11.30 13.37 10.69
N VAL A 147 -10.24 14.17 10.70
CA VAL A 147 -9.41 14.41 9.52
C VAL A 147 -8.21 13.47 9.56
N VAL A 148 -8.07 12.65 8.53
CA VAL A 148 -6.91 11.78 8.31
C VAL A 148 -6.04 12.42 7.24
N PHE A 149 -4.77 12.56 7.51
CA PHE A 149 -3.80 13.02 6.54
C PHE A 149 -2.50 12.22 6.65
N GLY A 150 -1.81 12.14 5.54
CA GLY A 150 -0.58 11.39 5.43
C GLY A 150 0.03 11.57 4.06
N GLY A 151 1.04 10.81 3.77
CA GLY A 151 1.87 10.88 2.58
C GLY A 151 3.33 10.88 2.98
N GLY A 152 4.20 10.57 2.06
CA GLY A 152 5.62 10.48 2.35
C GLY A 152 6.01 9.31 3.26
N SER A 153 7.29 9.04 3.28
CA SER A 153 7.94 8.05 4.14
C SER A 153 9.24 8.63 4.68
N ASP A 154 9.78 8.02 5.72
CA ASP A 154 11.17 8.31 6.09
C ASP A 154 12.10 7.99 4.90
N PRO A 155 13.19 8.75 4.69
CA PRO A 155 14.02 8.66 3.48
C PRO A 155 14.97 7.45 3.47
N TYR A 156 14.81 6.51 4.38
CA TYR A 156 15.67 5.34 4.52
C TYR A 156 14.85 4.06 4.77
N PRO A 157 15.29 2.90 4.26
CA PRO A 157 14.60 1.64 4.47
C PRO A 157 14.61 1.22 5.94
N LEU A 158 13.43 0.92 6.47
CA LEU A 158 13.24 0.47 7.85
C LEU A 158 12.10 -0.54 7.97
N PHE A 159 12.25 -1.49 8.89
CA PHE A 159 11.16 -2.40 9.32
C PHE A 159 10.44 -1.89 10.58
N ASN A 160 10.56 -0.61 10.88
CA ASN A 160 9.95 0.00 12.04
C ASN A 160 8.51 0.45 11.72
N THR A 161 7.58 0.13 12.60
CA THR A 161 6.18 0.57 12.53
C THR A 161 5.89 1.77 13.43
N ARG A 162 6.92 2.39 13.99
CA ARG A 162 6.80 3.62 14.80
C ARG A 162 6.97 4.84 13.91
N SER A 163 6.20 5.85 14.22
CA SER A 163 6.30 7.15 13.56
C SER A 163 7.50 7.95 14.06
N THR A 164 8.01 8.82 13.20
CA THR A 164 9.13 9.73 13.49
C THR A 164 8.64 11.15 13.71
N LEU A 165 9.43 11.96 14.41
CA LEU A 165 9.10 13.37 14.65
C LEU A 165 9.26 14.19 13.38
N ASP A 166 10.33 13.96 12.63
CA ASP A 166 10.65 14.73 11.41
C ASP A 166 9.52 14.65 10.38
N LEU A 167 9.04 13.44 10.10
CA LEU A 167 7.95 13.26 9.15
C LEU A 167 6.61 13.79 9.72
N LYS A 168 6.42 13.70 11.03
CA LYS A 168 5.25 14.31 11.68
C LYS A 168 5.21 15.82 11.46
N GLU A 169 6.32 16.53 11.70
CA GLU A 169 6.40 17.98 11.52
C GLU A 169 6.17 18.37 10.06
N SER A 170 6.80 17.67 9.13
CA SER A 170 6.61 17.88 7.69
C SER A 170 5.15 17.72 7.26
N LEU A 171 4.52 16.60 7.62
CA LEU A 171 3.13 16.33 7.25
C LEU A 171 2.14 17.30 7.91
N LEU A 172 2.40 17.73 9.15
CA LEU A 172 1.60 18.76 9.79
C LEU A 172 1.71 20.10 9.06
N ALA A 173 2.93 20.52 8.69
CA ALA A 173 3.14 21.73 7.93
C ALA A 173 2.39 21.69 6.60
N HIS A 174 2.50 20.61 5.85
CA HIS A 174 1.82 20.43 4.56
C HIS A 174 0.28 20.42 4.71
N ALA A 175 -0.25 19.71 5.71
CA ALA A 175 -1.69 19.69 5.98
C ALA A 175 -2.23 21.10 6.37
N ILE A 176 -1.49 21.87 7.16
CA ILE A 176 -1.83 23.25 7.53
C ILE A 176 -1.71 24.17 6.32
N GLU A 177 -0.73 23.98 5.45
CA GLU A 177 -0.59 24.75 4.22
C GLU A 177 -1.80 24.53 3.29
N MET A 178 -2.27 23.30 3.18
CA MET A 178 -3.49 22.95 2.42
C MET A 178 -4.77 23.48 3.11
N PHE A 179 -4.87 23.32 4.42
CA PHE A 179 -6.03 23.67 5.23
C PHE A 179 -5.62 24.46 6.48
N PRO A 180 -5.45 25.79 6.41
CA PRO A 180 -4.88 26.61 7.48
C PRO A 180 -5.57 26.48 8.84
N PHE A 181 -6.88 26.22 8.87
CA PHE A 181 -7.62 26.05 10.12
C PHE A 181 -7.16 24.81 10.93
N LEU A 182 -6.49 23.84 10.31
CA LEU A 182 -5.93 22.67 10.99
C LEU A 182 -4.80 23.04 11.97
N ALA A 183 -4.23 24.25 11.89
CA ALA A 183 -3.26 24.73 12.87
C ALA A 183 -3.79 24.69 14.31
N ASN A 184 -5.11 24.79 14.49
CA ASN A 184 -5.77 24.75 15.80
C ASN A 184 -6.35 23.35 16.13
N ALA A 185 -6.12 22.36 15.29
CA ALA A 185 -6.63 21.01 15.49
C ALA A 185 -5.81 20.25 16.54
N LYS A 186 -6.48 19.42 17.34
CA LYS A 186 -5.78 18.49 18.23
C LYS A 186 -5.45 17.21 17.46
N LEU A 187 -4.17 16.87 17.41
CA LEU A 187 -3.73 15.58 16.87
C LEU A 187 -4.01 14.49 17.90
N MET A 188 -4.79 13.49 17.51
CA MET A 188 -5.21 12.41 18.39
C MET A 188 -4.30 11.19 18.30
N ARG A 189 -3.79 10.88 17.11
CA ARG A 189 -2.92 9.72 16.88
C ARG A 189 -2.04 9.92 15.64
N GLN A 190 -0.87 9.31 15.71
CA GLN A 190 0.04 9.08 14.59
C GLN A 190 0.40 7.61 14.55
N TRP A 191 0.55 7.04 13.35
CA TRP A 191 1.00 5.66 13.17
C TRP A 191 1.84 5.53 11.91
N ALA A 192 2.56 4.43 11.80
CA ALA A 192 3.29 4.03 10.60
C ALA A 192 2.90 2.62 10.17
N GLY A 193 2.86 2.41 8.86
CA GLY A 193 2.77 1.10 8.23
C GLY A 193 3.97 0.88 7.31
N ILE A 194 4.50 -0.33 7.28
CA ILE A 194 5.62 -0.65 6.39
C ILE A 194 5.13 -1.05 5.01
N THR A 195 5.72 -0.45 3.99
CA THR A 195 5.44 -0.72 2.58
C THR A 195 6.61 -1.43 1.91
N ASP A 196 6.33 -2.17 0.84
CA ASP A 196 7.29 -2.94 0.06
C ASP A 196 7.50 -2.31 -1.31
N MET A 197 8.54 -1.49 -1.44
CA MET A 197 8.84 -0.75 -2.68
C MET A 197 9.79 -1.52 -3.57
N THR A 198 9.43 -1.66 -4.83
CA THR A 198 10.31 -2.17 -5.88
C THR A 198 11.01 -1.03 -6.61
N PRO A 199 12.15 -1.27 -7.28
CA PRO A 199 12.87 -0.22 -8.01
C PRO A 199 12.08 0.42 -9.15
N ASP A 200 11.11 -0.29 -9.71
CA ASP A 200 10.25 0.16 -10.81
C ASP A 200 8.81 0.48 -10.36
N TYR A 201 8.58 0.54 -9.05
CA TYR A 201 7.27 0.82 -8.43
C TYR A 201 6.13 -0.10 -8.89
N SER A 202 6.45 -1.24 -9.48
CA SER A 202 5.50 -2.22 -9.96
C SER A 202 5.56 -3.51 -9.14
N PRO A 203 4.44 -4.20 -8.90
CA PRO A 203 4.42 -5.37 -8.04
C PRO A 203 5.24 -6.52 -8.60
N ILE A 204 5.58 -7.47 -7.74
CA ILE A 204 6.12 -8.79 -8.10
C ILE A 204 4.99 -9.78 -7.95
N MET A 205 4.53 -10.35 -9.07
CA MET A 205 3.47 -11.35 -9.08
C MET A 205 3.89 -12.56 -9.93
N GLY A 206 3.78 -13.75 -9.38
CA GLY A 206 4.02 -14.97 -10.15
C GLY A 206 4.93 -15.98 -9.48
N LEU A 207 5.78 -16.60 -10.29
CA LEU A 207 6.67 -17.67 -9.85
C LEU A 207 7.86 -17.13 -9.05
N SER A 208 8.38 -17.97 -8.17
CA SER A 208 9.68 -17.78 -7.56
C SER A 208 10.67 -18.83 -8.09
N PRO A 209 11.98 -18.68 -7.79
CA PRO A 209 12.97 -19.72 -8.07
C PRO A 209 12.72 -21.04 -7.31
N VAL A 210 11.89 -21.02 -6.28
CA VAL A 210 11.49 -22.22 -5.51
C VAL A 210 10.18 -22.75 -6.08
N ARG A 211 10.18 -24.02 -6.50
CA ARG A 211 8.97 -24.63 -7.06
C ARG A 211 7.81 -24.64 -6.06
N ASN A 212 6.60 -24.33 -6.55
CA ASN A 212 5.36 -24.23 -5.78
C ASN A 212 5.35 -23.13 -4.71
N TYR A 213 6.30 -22.19 -4.78
CA TYR A 213 6.31 -20.99 -3.95
C TYR A 213 6.08 -19.78 -4.84
N TYR A 214 4.95 -19.12 -4.66
CA TYR A 214 4.49 -18.01 -5.47
C TYR A 214 4.62 -16.69 -4.73
N LEU A 215 4.85 -15.61 -5.48
CA LEU A 215 5.05 -14.26 -4.93
C LEU A 215 3.88 -13.35 -5.31
N ASP A 216 3.40 -12.59 -4.34
CA ASP A 216 2.49 -11.46 -4.49
C ASP A 216 2.99 -10.37 -3.53
N ALA A 217 3.84 -9.47 -4.02
CA ALA A 217 4.63 -8.55 -3.21
C ALA A 217 5.03 -7.29 -4.00
N GLY A 218 5.68 -6.34 -3.35
CA GLY A 218 6.20 -5.14 -4.00
C GLY A 218 5.12 -4.17 -4.46
N TRP A 219 3.99 -4.13 -3.78
CA TRP A 219 2.84 -3.29 -4.13
C TRP A 219 3.02 -1.83 -3.74
N GLY A 220 3.99 -1.52 -2.90
CA GLY A 220 4.24 -0.17 -2.45
C GLY A 220 2.98 0.48 -1.85
N THR A 221 2.54 1.58 -2.47
CA THR A 221 1.35 2.33 -2.06
C THR A 221 0.09 1.97 -2.85
N TRP A 222 0.17 1.06 -3.83
CA TRP A 222 -0.92 0.76 -4.78
C TRP A 222 -1.79 -0.45 -4.42
N GLY A 223 -1.34 -1.29 -3.49
CA GLY A 223 -1.86 -2.64 -3.26
C GLY A 223 -3.34 -2.70 -2.87
N PHE A 224 -3.85 -1.73 -2.09
CA PHE A 224 -5.22 -1.80 -1.59
C PHE A 224 -6.25 -1.86 -2.73
N LYS A 225 -6.17 -0.95 -3.69
CA LYS A 225 -7.11 -0.89 -4.82
C LYS A 225 -6.98 -2.08 -5.78
N ALA A 226 -5.81 -2.68 -5.84
CA ALA A 226 -5.53 -3.83 -6.71
C ALA A 226 -5.96 -5.17 -6.09
N THR A 227 -6.26 -5.24 -4.79
CA THR A 227 -6.58 -6.46 -4.04
C THR A 227 -7.55 -7.40 -4.76
N PRO A 228 -8.69 -6.96 -5.35
CA PRO A 228 -9.62 -7.89 -6.00
C PRO A 228 -9.03 -8.61 -7.20
N ILE A 229 -8.31 -7.88 -8.06
CA ILE A 229 -7.72 -8.47 -9.28
C ILE A 229 -6.50 -9.32 -8.96
N CYS A 230 -5.69 -8.92 -7.96
CA CYS A 230 -4.55 -9.69 -7.49
C CYS A 230 -4.98 -11.05 -6.94
N GLY A 231 -5.92 -11.05 -6.01
CA GLY A 231 -6.44 -12.28 -5.42
C GLY A 231 -7.00 -13.23 -6.48
N LYS A 232 -7.79 -12.72 -7.44
CA LYS A 232 -8.32 -13.52 -8.56
C LYS A 232 -7.20 -14.10 -9.42
N THR A 233 -6.20 -13.30 -9.76
CA THR A 233 -5.11 -13.70 -10.67
C THR A 233 -4.17 -14.68 -9.99
N MET A 234 -3.83 -14.46 -8.73
CA MET A 234 -3.02 -15.41 -7.95
C MET A 234 -3.75 -16.73 -7.72
N ALA A 235 -5.06 -16.70 -7.48
CA ALA A 235 -5.85 -17.93 -7.40
C ALA A 235 -5.82 -18.73 -8.71
N ALA A 236 -5.90 -18.06 -9.87
CA ALA A 236 -5.79 -18.72 -11.17
C ALA A 236 -4.39 -19.32 -11.39
N LEU A 237 -3.33 -18.62 -11.00
CA LEU A 237 -1.95 -19.11 -11.05
C LEU A 237 -1.78 -20.40 -10.22
N VAL A 238 -2.26 -20.37 -8.98
CA VAL A 238 -2.16 -21.54 -8.08
C VAL A 238 -2.99 -22.70 -8.59
N ALA A 239 -4.23 -22.47 -8.97
CA ALA A 239 -5.15 -23.52 -9.45
C ALA A 239 -4.67 -24.21 -10.74
N SER A 240 -3.91 -23.50 -11.57
CA SER A 240 -3.32 -24.05 -12.81
C SER A 240 -1.98 -24.78 -12.61
N GLY A 241 -1.50 -24.88 -11.36
CA GLY A 241 -0.19 -25.47 -11.06
C GLY A 241 0.98 -24.61 -11.53
N GLY A 242 0.82 -23.29 -11.59
CA GLY A 242 1.90 -22.36 -11.94
C GLY A 242 1.88 -21.85 -13.38
N LYS A 243 0.79 -22.04 -14.13
CA LYS A 243 0.65 -21.40 -15.44
C LYS A 243 0.39 -19.89 -15.25
N VAL A 244 1.40 -19.09 -15.59
CA VAL A 244 1.35 -17.64 -15.37
C VAL A 244 0.27 -17.00 -16.24
N PRO A 245 -0.76 -16.35 -15.65
CA PRO A 245 -1.75 -15.59 -16.40
C PRO A 245 -1.13 -14.44 -17.19
N GLU A 246 -1.68 -14.12 -18.36
CA GLU A 246 -1.17 -13.09 -19.26
C GLU A 246 -1.02 -11.73 -18.56
N LEU A 247 -2.01 -11.37 -17.75
CA LEU A 247 -2.07 -10.10 -17.02
C LEU A 247 -0.84 -9.84 -16.13
N ILE A 248 -0.25 -10.89 -15.56
CA ILE A 248 0.86 -10.74 -14.59
C ILE A 248 2.23 -11.12 -15.17
N LYS A 249 2.31 -11.53 -16.43
CA LYS A 249 3.60 -11.84 -17.08
C LYS A 249 4.65 -10.74 -16.94
N PRO A 250 4.31 -9.44 -17.12
CA PRO A 250 5.30 -8.38 -16.98
C PRO A 250 5.83 -8.22 -15.55
N PHE A 251 5.13 -8.75 -14.55
CA PHE A 251 5.42 -8.54 -13.14
C PHE A 251 6.25 -9.67 -12.50
N GLY A 252 6.86 -10.53 -13.31
CA GLY A 252 7.77 -11.58 -12.83
C GLY A 252 8.99 -11.02 -12.12
N LEU A 253 9.51 -11.77 -11.14
CA LEU A 253 10.73 -11.39 -10.39
C LEU A 253 11.95 -11.27 -11.29
N GLU A 254 12.04 -12.09 -12.34
CA GLU A 254 13.15 -12.16 -13.29
C GLU A 254 13.43 -10.84 -14.03
N ARG A 255 12.43 -9.94 -14.14
CA ARG A 255 12.59 -8.64 -14.82
C ARG A 255 13.70 -7.78 -14.21
N PHE A 256 14.01 -7.97 -12.93
CA PHE A 256 15.10 -7.24 -12.27
C PHE A 256 16.50 -7.79 -12.59
N SER A 257 16.60 -9.05 -13.02
CA SER A 257 17.85 -9.65 -13.47
C SER A 257 18.07 -9.50 -14.98
N THR A 258 16.99 -9.37 -15.74
CA THR A 258 17.02 -9.17 -17.20
C THR A 258 16.98 -7.70 -17.60
N PHE A 259 16.86 -6.78 -16.64
CA PHE A 259 16.69 -5.34 -16.83
C PHE A 259 15.47 -4.94 -17.68
N GLN A 260 14.44 -5.78 -17.67
CA GLN A 260 13.15 -5.55 -18.35
C GLN A 260 12.12 -4.99 -17.38
N GLN A 261 12.48 -3.91 -16.68
CA GLN A 261 11.61 -3.27 -15.71
C GLN A 261 10.35 -2.70 -16.38
N VAL A 262 9.26 -2.70 -15.63
CA VAL A 262 8.02 -2.08 -16.08
C VAL A 262 8.19 -0.56 -15.96
N ASN A 263 8.10 0.14 -17.09
CA ASN A 263 8.19 1.60 -17.08
C ASN A 263 6.84 2.18 -16.69
N GLU A 264 6.76 2.74 -15.52
CA GLU A 264 5.60 3.50 -15.06
C GLU A 264 5.70 4.96 -15.52
N MET A 265 4.91 5.33 -16.52
CA MET A 265 4.79 6.73 -16.90
C MET A 265 3.78 7.44 -15.97
N GLY A 266 4.27 8.17 -14.98
CA GLY A 266 3.48 9.12 -14.21
C GLY A 266 3.13 8.77 -12.76
N ALA A 267 3.42 7.58 -12.26
CA ALA A 267 3.11 7.22 -10.87
C ALA A 267 4.12 7.73 -9.84
N THR A 268 5.33 8.05 -10.26
CA THR A 268 6.43 8.47 -9.39
C THR A 268 6.22 9.82 -8.72
N ALA A 269 5.43 10.71 -9.32
CA ALA A 269 5.23 12.06 -8.78
C ALA A 269 4.25 12.15 -7.59
N ALA A 270 3.44 11.12 -7.36
CA ALA A 270 2.39 11.16 -6.34
C ALA A 270 2.71 10.38 -5.06
N SER A 271 3.83 9.68 -4.99
CA SER A 271 4.08 8.68 -3.95
C SER A 271 5.38 8.86 -3.17
N HIS A 272 6.13 9.94 -3.38
CA HIS A 272 7.40 10.20 -2.68
C HIS A 272 7.44 11.54 -2.00
#